data_98ff817a85a886d384ced449e20b536e
#
_entry.id   98ff817a85a886d384ced449e20b536e
#
_cell.length_a   1.000
_cell.length_b   1.000
_cell.length_c   1.000
_cell.angle_alpha   90.00
_cell.angle_beta   90.00
_cell.angle_gamma   90.00
#
_symmetry.space_group_name_H-M   'P 1'
#
loop_
_entity.id
_entity.type
_entity.pdbx_description
1 polymer ?
#
loop_
_entity_poly.entity_id
_entity_poly.type
_entity_poly.pdbx_seq_one_letter_code
_entity_poly.pdbx_strand_id
1 'polypeptide(L)'
;MWSFFVLLAFANQGWARSRGGASLPAKCYTPSGKSCDWYRECLEKKYPCESSSSPYAIRYAEKFCNIYNKRYSLFSSSGQKWIDGVRKCLQDVLVPLLRSATTPTCRNIRQTAFSSHTPCYLNPGKGAPSICDLGCYEYFKIFWTIKGSFTASDTAWESIKGLWNIGRKCGVVSQVGKCFKWLVKGRAVKVTKLRIEKKDQLGRRTNGPVSRSEDDTHNQLVHAVGSAIAKASNWNSDEMLWISYPDNAKHSNERTNFDIIIALIDMKALGTVTSHSVNLKRVVQDFASAVAKGKLPLIVHGTILQVKSLVSCYDEVCENTETLQA
;
A
#
# COMPACT_ATOMS: atom_id res chain seq x y z
N MET A 1 -83.26 -15.69 -25.35
CA MET A 1 -81.87 -16.11 -25.48
C MET A 1 -81.03 -15.14 -24.67
N TRP A 2 -80.66 -15.56 -23.48
CA TRP A 2 -79.85 -14.77 -22.50
C TRP A 2 -78.44 -15.33 -22.45
N SER A 3 -77.44 -14.51 -22.85
CA SER A 3 -76.04 -14.83 -22.75
C SER A 3 -75.53 -14.32 -21.42
N PHE A 4 -75.05 -15.23 -20.54
CA PHE A 4 -74.33 -14.93 -19.31
C PHE A 4 -72.88 -14.66 -19.65
N PHE A 5 -72.41 -13.45 -19.41
CA PHE A 5 -70.94 -13.14 -19.30
C PHE A 5 -70.47 -13.40 -17.91
N VAL A 6 -69.64 -14.44 -17.75
CA VAL A 6 -68.86 -14.69 -16.50
C VAL A 6 -67.56 -13.88 -16.56
N LEU A 7 -67.47 -12.85 -15.73
CA LEU A 7 -66.28 -12.11 -15.49
C LEU A 7 -65.41 -12.90 -14.49
N LEU A 8 -64.32 -13.53 -14.98
CA LEU A 8 -63.25 -14.08 -14.15
C LEU A 8 -62.34 -12.95 -13.68
N ALA A 9 -62.49 -12.54 -12.41
CA ALA A 9 -61.56 -11.66 -11.74
C ALA A 9 -60.30 -12.45 -11.38
N PHE A 10 -59.21 -12.25 -12.14
CA PHE A 10 -57.87 -12.73 -11.71
C PHE A 10 -57.37 -11.83 -10.58
N ALA A 11 -57.46 -12.32 -9.37
CA ALA A 11 -56.76 -11.73 -8.22
C ALA A 11 -55.25 -11.91 -8.40
N ASN A 12 -54.59 -10.85 -8.86
CA ASN A 12 -53.14 -10.75 -8.88
C ASN A 12 -52.64 -10.66 -7.42
N GLN A 13 -52.40 -11.81 -6.77
CA GLN A 13 -51.67 -11.87 -5.51
C GLN A 13 -50.23 -11.58 -5.83
N GLY A 14 -49.86 -10.29 -5.79
CA GLY A 14 -48.50 -9.81 -5.78
C GLY A 14 -47.81 -10.34 -4.53
N TRP A 15 -47.09 -11.43 -4.67
CA TRP A 15 -46.13 -11.88 -3.66
C TRP A 15 -45.04 -10.84 -3.56
N ALA A 16 -45.21 -9.89 -2.65
CA ALA A 16 -44.10 -9.07 -2.16
C ALA A 16 -43.08 -10.02 -1.54
N ARG A 17 -42.11 -10.45 -2.35
CA ARG A 17 -40.92 -11.13 -1.86
C ARG A 17 -40.24 -10.16 -0.92
N SER A 18 -40.58 -10.23 0.37
CA SER A 18 -39.77 -9.73 1.46
C SER A 18 -38.36 -10.25 1.22
N ARG A 19 -37.44 -9.38 0.78
CA ARG A 19 -36.01 -9.64 0.82
C ARG A 19 -35.61 -9.64 2.30
N GLY A 20 -35.98 -10.70 3.01
CA GLY A 20 -35.42 -11.03 4.31
C GLY A 20 -33.94 -11.28 4.09
N GLY A 21 -33.13 -10.27 4.27
CA GLY A 21 -31.69 -10.41 4.27
C GLY A 21 -31.35 -11.47 5.32
N ALA A 22 -30.81 -12.61 4.87
CA ALA A 22 -30.38 -13.68 5.78
C ALA A 22 -29.51 -13.04 6.87
N SER A 23 -29.93 -13.19 8.13
CA SER A 23 -29.19 -12.64 9.26
C SER A 23 -27.77 -13.23 9.24
N LEU A 24 -26.78 -12.37 9.35
CA LEU A 24 -25.39 -12.82 9.42
C LEU A 24 -25.18 -13.64 10.70
N PRO A 25 -24.32 -14.67 10.68
CA PRO A 25 -24.00 -15.46 11.87
C PRO A 25 -23.35 -14.59 12.95
N ALA A 26 -23.52 -14.98 14.22
CA ALA A 26 -23.02 -14.21 15.38
C ALA A 26 -21.52 -13.88 15.30
N LYS A 27 -20.70 -14.77 14.72
CA LYS A 27 -19.26 -14.54 14.49
C LYS A 27 -18.94 -13.27 13.67
N CYS A 28 -19.88 -12.79 12.88
CA CYS A 28 -19.71 -11.56 12.12
C CYS A 28 -19.74 -10.31 13.00
N TYR A 29 -20.41 -10.37 14.14
CA TYR A 29 -20.56 -9.26 15.07
C TYR A 29 -19.55 -9.27 16.22
N THR A 30 -18.80 -10.38 16.35
CA THR A 30 -17.73 -10.56 17.34
C THR A 30 -16.52 -11.22 16.71
N PRO A 31 -15.83 -10.54 15.79
CA PRO A 31 -14.69 -11.12 15.08
C PRO A 31 -13.55 -11.44 16.04
N SER A 32 -12.90 -12.59 15.83
CA SER A 32 -11.72 -13.00 16.62
C SER A 32 -10.42 -12.32 16.15
N GLY A 33 -10.40 -11.73 14.95
CA GLY A 33 -9.19 -11.26 14.27
C GLY A 33 -8.35 -12.38 13.62
N LYS A 34 -8.65 -13.66 13.92
CA LYS A 34 -7.86 -14.80 13.42
C LYS A 34 -8.25 -15.26 12.02
N SER A 35 -9.55 -15.15 11.67
CA SER A 35 -10.04 -15.57 10.36
C SER A 35 -10.04 -14.43 9.36
N CYS A 36 -9.39 -14.64 8.22
CA CYS A 36 -9.44 -13.74 7.07
C CYS A 36 -10.76 -13.88 6.29
N ASP A 37 -11.40 -15.03 6.37
CA ASP A 37 -12.68 -15.32 5.72
C ASP A 37 -13.82 -14.43 6.25
N TRP A 38 -13.62 -13.78 7.42
CA TRP A 38 -14.57 -12.80 7.96
C TRP A 38 -14.93 -11.72 6.95
N TYR A 39 -13.97 -11.27 6.16
CA TYR A 39 -14.21 -10.25 5.14
C TYR A 39 -15.18 -10.76 4.05
N ARG A 40 -15.01 -12.00 3.62
CA ARG A 40 -15.86 -12.64 2.61
C ARG A 40 -17.21 -13.02 3.18
N GLU A 41 -17.20 -13.74 4.31
CA GLU A 41 -18.40 -14.35 4.88
C GLU A 41 -19.33 -13.34 5.59
N CYS A 42 -18.80 -12.20 6.01
CA CYS A 42 -19.56 -11.19 6.75
C CYS A 42 -19.72 -9.89 5.94
N LEU A 43 -18.62 -9.21 5.63
CA LEU A 43 -18.68 -7.88 5.01
C LEU A 43 -19.15 -7.95 3.56
N GLU A 44 -18.49 -8.75 2.73
CA GLU A 44 -18.83 -8.90 1.31
C GLU A 44 -20.20 -9.58 1.13
N LYS A 45 -20.52 -10.57 1.98
CA LYS A 45 -21.81 -11.25 1.95
C LYS A 45 -22.96 -10.27 2.21
N LYS A 46 -22.78 -9.33 3.11
CA LYS A 46 -23.80 -8.30 3.41
C LYS A 46 -23.81 -7.19 2.37
N TYR A 47 -22.64 -6.77 1.93
CA TYR A 47 -22.44 -5.67 0.98
C TYR A 47 -21.55 -6.13 -0.17
N PRO A 48 -22.11 -6.70 -1.24
CA PRO A 48 -21.34 -7.23 -2.36
C PRO A 48 -20.70 -6.08 -3.16
N CYS A 49 -19.47 -5.73 -2.80
CA CYS A 49 -18.71 -4.63 -3.37
C CYS A 49 -17.58 -5.07 -4.32
N GLU A 50 -17.35 -6.37 -4.50
CA GLU A 50 -16.22 -6.89 -5.29
C GLU A 50 -16.22 -6.39 -6.74
N SER A 51 -17.41 -6.29 -7.36
CA SER A 51 -17.59 -5.80 -8.74
C SER A 51 -17.76 -4.29 -8.84
N SER A 52 -17.76 -3.56 -7.71
CA SER A 52 -17.93 -2.11 -7.69
C SER A 52 -16.64 -1.38 -8.08
N SER A 53 -16.75 -0.06 -8.32
CA SER A 53 -15.60 0.82 -8.51
C SER A 53 -14.76 1.04 -7.23
N SER A 54 -15.23 0.55 -6.08
CA SER A 54 -14.60 0.73 -4.77
C SER A 54 -14.54 -0.59 -3.98
N PRO A 55 -13.97 -1.66 -4.54
CA PRO A 55 -13.86 -2.93 -3.86
C PRO A 55 -12.89 -2.81 -2.67
N TYR A 56 -13.21 -3.49 -1.56
CA TYR A 56 -12.36 -3.48 -0.36
C TYR A 56 -12.21 -4.88 0.25
N ALA A 57 -13.33 -5.54 0.57
CA ALA A 57 -13.34 -6.75 1.40
C ALA A 57 -12.42 -7.85 0.88
N ILE A 58 -12.56 -8.22 -0.38
CA ILE A 58 -11.84 -9.34 -1.00
C ILE A 58 -10.51 -8.87 -1.58
N ARG A 59 -10.54 -7.86 -2.45
CA ARG A 59 -9.34 -7.41 -3.19
C ARG A 59 -8.27 -6.81 -2.31
N TYR A 60 -8.66 -6.30 -1.14
CA TYR A 60 -7.73 -5.67 -0.22
C TYR A 60 -7.65 -6.42 1.11
N ALA A 61 -8.69 -6.38 1.93
CA ALA A 61 -8.61 -6.80 3.32
C ALA A 61 -8.32 -8.31 3.50
N GLU A 62 -9.07 -9.18 2.82
CA GLU A 62 -8.85 -10.63 2.84
C GLU A 62 -7.48 -10.99 2.26
N LYS A 63 -7.12 -10.37 1.12
CA LYS A 63 -5.81 -10.56 0.48
C LYS A 63 -4.67 -10.27 1.45
N PHE A 64 -4.65 -9.09 2.08
CA PHE A 64 -3.58 -8.72 3.01
C PHE A 64 -3.58 -9.55 4.28
N CYS A 65 -4.74 -9.84 4.82
CA CYS A 65 -4.88 -10.75 5.95
C CYS A 65 -4.21 -12.11 5.65
N ASN A 66 -4.45 -12.68 4.48
CA ASN A 66 -3.85 -13.94 4.05
C ASN A 66 -2.34 -13.84 3.80
N ILE A 67 -1.84 -12.70 3.32
CA ILE A 67 -0.40 -12.49 3.15
C ILE A 67 0.29 -12.43 4.52
N TYR A 68 -0.30 -11.75 5.50
CA TYR A 68 0.20 -11.76 6.87
C TYR A 68 0.19 -13.17 7.47
N ASN A 69 -0.84 -14.00 7.19
CA ASN A 69 -0.85 -15.41 7.61
C ASN A 69 0.34 -16.19 7.03
N LYS A 70 0.60 -16.05 5.72
CA LYS A 70 1.73 -16.73 5.07
C LYS A 70 3.09 -16.31 5.62
N ARG A 71 3.21 -15.07 6.08
CA ARG A 71 4.47 -14.49 6.57
C ARG A 71 4.54 -14.43 8.10
N TYR A 72 3.55 -14.95 8.80
CA TYR A 72 3.39 -14.81 10.25
C TYR A 72 4.62 -15.27 11.04
N SER A 73 5.19 -16.42 10.68
CA SER A 73 6.39 -16.97 11.32
C SER A 73 7.68 -16.16 11.11
N LEU A 74 7.69 -15.23 10.14
CA LEU A 74 8.84 -14.36 9.89
C LEU A 74 8.92 -13.20 10.89
N PHE A 75 7.83 -12.94 11.61
CA PHE A 75 7.75 -11.87 12.59
C PHE A 75 8.17 -12.35 13.98
N SER A 76 8.78 -11.46 14.77
CA SER A 76 9.03 -11.72 16.18
C SER A 76 7.72 -11.91 16.95
N SER A 77 7.79 -12.38 18.20
CA SER A 77 6.62 -12.51 19.06
C SER A 77 5.87 -11.20 19.26
N SER A 78 6.58 -10.07 19.31
CA SER A 78 5.98 -8.72 19.35
C SER A 78 5.30 -8.35 18.03
N GLY A 79 5.94 -8.64 16.89
CA GLY A 79 5.36 -8.44 15.56
C GLY A 79 4.11 -9.30 15.34
N GLN A 80 4.11 -10.55 15.79
CA GLN A 80 2.96 -11.46 15.75
C GLN A 80 1.77 -10.94 16.58
N LYS A 81 2.04 -10.47 17.80
CA LYS A 81 1.02 -9.85 18.66
C LYS A 81 0.44 -8.58 18.00
N TRP A 82 1.30 -7.80 17.36
CA TRP A 82 0.84 -6.62 16.61
C TRP A 82 -0.08 -7.02 15.44
N ILE A 83 0.30 -8.01 14.63
CA ILE A 83 -0.52 -8.52 13.52
C ILE A 83 -1.89 -8.99 14.01
N ASP A 84 -1.92 -9.76 15.09
CA ASP A 84 -3.17 -10.28 15.66
C ASP A 84 -4.08 -9.14 16.17
N GLY A 85 -3.50 -8.17 16.88
CA GLY A 85 -4.22 -7.03 17.38
C GLY A 85 -4.77 -6.16 16.24
N VAL A 86 -3.96 -5.87 15.22
CA VAL A 86 -4.37 -5.07 14.06
C VAL A 86 -5.49 -5.74 13.28
N ARG A 87 -5.39 -7.05 13.01
CA ARG A 87 -6.45 -7.77 12.30
C ARG A 87 -7.77 -7.70 13.05
N LYS A 88 -7.73 -7.89 14.37
CA LYS A 88 -8.93 -7.78 15.21
C LYS A 88 -9.48 -6.36 15.18
N CYS A 89 -8.65 -5.35 15.39
CA CYS A 89 -9.05 -3.95 15.36
C CYS A 89 -9.73 -3.56 14.04
N LEU A 90 -9.14 -3.94 12.91
CA LEU A 90 -9.67 -3.63 11.58
C LEU A 90 -11.03 -4.29 11.32
N GLN A 91 -11.25 -5.50 11.83
CA GLN A 91 -12.55 -6.15 11.74
C GLN A 91 -13.57 -5.51 12.70
N ASP A 92 -13.19 -5.23 13.95
CA ASP A 92 -14.06 -4.62 14.96
C ASP A 92 -14.61 -3.26 14.50
N VAL A 93 -13.78 -2.42 13.87
CA VAL A 93 -14.18 -1.11 13.33
C VAL A 93 -15.25 -1.22 12.24
N LEU A 94 -15.31 -2.33 11.53
CA LEU A 94 -16.29 -2.57 10.48
C LEU A 94 -17.59 -3.20 10.97
N VAL A 95 -17.62 -3.75 12.19
CA VAL A 95 -18.83 -4.34 12.78
C VAL A 95 -20.01 -3.36 12.85
N PRO A 96 -19.86 -2.08 13.22
CA PRO A 96 -20.97 -1.13 13.21
C PRO A 96 -21.66 -1.00 11.86
N LEU A 97 -20.93 -1.11 10.75
CA LEU A 97 -21.51 -1.12 9.41
C LEU A 97 -22.45 -2.32 9.21
N LEU A 98 -22.11 -3.49 9.78
CA LEU A 98 -22.96 -4.68 9.72
C LEU A 98 -24.26 -4.54 10.55
N ARG A 99 -24.30 -3.60 11.50
CA ARG A 99 -25.47 -3.30 12.34
C ARG A 99 -26.27 -2.09 11.87
N SER A 100 -25.76 -1.38 10.85
CA SER A 100 -26.38 -0.14 10.37
C SER A 100 -27.80 -0.40 9.84
N ALA A 101 -28.73 0.45 10.21
CA ALA A 101 -30.08 0.48 9.66
C ALA A 101 -30.10 1.00 8.22
N THR A 102 -29.12 1.81 7.83
CA THR A 102 -28.92 2.31 6.46
C THR A 102 -27.85 1.50 5.74
N THR A 103 -28.07 1.20 4.46
CA THR A 103 -27.09 0.48 3.64
C THR A 103 -25.96 1.42 3.25
N PRO A 104 -24.71 1.23 3.75
CA PRO A 104 -23.59 2.03 3.34
C PRO A 104 -23.22 1.76 1.88
N THR A 105 -22.71 2.75 1.17
CA THR A 105 -22.15 2.56 -0.17
C THR A 105 -20.78 1.85 -0.08
N CYS A 106 -20.37 1.15 -1.14
CA CYS A 106 -19.05 0.51 -1.21
C CYS A 106 -17.92 1.52 -1.00
N ARG A 107 -18.09 2.77 -1.46
CA ARG A 107 -17.16 3.87 -1.21
C ARG A 107 -17.07 4.20 0.27
N ASN A 108 -18.18 4.29 0.99
CA ASN A 108 -18.20 4.58 2.42
C ASN A 108 -17.54 3.45 3.22
N ILE A 109 -17.82 2.18 2.87
CA ILE A 109 -17.18 1.01 3.49
C ILE A 109 -15.66 1.11 3.32
N ARG A 110 -15.19 1.36 2.09
CA ARG A 110 -13.76 1.53 1.80
C ARG A 110 -13.14 2.69 2.57
N GLN A 111 -13.78 3.84 2.62
CA GLN A 111 -13.29 5.02 3.36
C GLN A 111 -13.18 4.74 4.86
N THR A 112 -14.23 4.16 5.48
CA THR A 112 -14.21 3.76 6.89
C THR A 112 -13.07 2.79 7.17
N ALA A 113 -12.89 1.80 6.32
CA ALA A 113 -11.83 0.83 6.45
C ALA A 113 -10.43 1.46 6.37
N PHE A 114 -10.14 2.26 5.34
CA PHE A 114 -8.81 2.88 5.21
C PHE A 114 -8.51 3.92 6.29
N SER A 115 -9.52 4.67 6.76
CA SER A 115 -9.34 5.62 7.85
C SER A 115 -9.01 4.94 9.18
N SER A 116 -9.39 3.67 9.36
CA SER A 116 -9.11 2.89 10.57
C SER A 116 -7.69 2.29 10.60
N HIS A 117 -6.98 2.22 9.47
CA HIS A 117 -5.66 1.59 9.43
C HIS A 117 -4.67 2.29 10.38
N THR A 118 -4.52 3.61 10.29
CA THR A 118 -3.59 4.35 11.16
C THR A 118 -3.93 4.20 12.64
N PRO A 119 -5.17 4.42 13.10
CA PRO A 119 -5.53 4.17 14.49
C PRO A 119 -5.25 2.74 14.96
N CYS A 120 -5.63 1.72 14.17
CA CYS A 120 -5.40 0.32 14.53
C CYS A 120 -3.91 -0.06 14.53
N TYR A 121 -3.08 0.55 13.70
CA TYR A 121 -1.64 0.30 13.69
C TYR A 121 -0.94 0.89 14.89
N LEU A 122 -1.37 2.09 15.32
CA LEU A 122 -0.83 2.77 16.49
C LEU A 122 -1.35 2.20 17.81
N ASN A 123 -2.60 1.76 17.83
CA ASN A 123 -3.25 1.19 19.02
C ASN A 123 -4.11 -0.02 18.62
N PRO A 124 -3.49 -1.18 18.40
CA PRO A 124 -4.22 -2.38 17.94
C PRO A 124 -5.10 -3.06 19.00
N GLY A 125 -5.11 -2.53 20.21
CA GLY A 125 -5.92 -3.05 21.31
C GLY A 125 -5.13 -3.73 22.42
N LYS A 126 -5.85 -4.29 23.41
CA LYS A 126 -5.26 -4.79 24.66
C LYS A 126 -4.17 -5.86 24.44
N GLY A 127 -2.98 -5.61 24.99
CA GLY A 127 -1.87 -6.56 25.00
C GLY A 127 -1.06 -6.65 23.71
N ALA A 128 -1.43 -5.90 22.66
CA ALA A 128 -0.64 -5.78 21.46
C ALA A 128 0.19 -4.48 21.50
N PRO A 129 1.46 -4.51 21.07
CA PRO A 129 2.28 -3.31 21.00
C PRO A 129 1.77 -2.35 19.91
N SER A 130 2.14 -1.07 20.00
CA SER A 130 2.02 -0.14 18.88
C SER A 130 3.01 -0.52 17.78
N ILE A 131 2.71 -0.17 16.52
CA ILE A 131 3.73 -0.25 15.46
C ILE A 131 4.97 0.59 15.79
N CYS A 132 4.82 1.66 16.59
CA CYS A 132 5.93 2.50 17.04
C CYS A 132 6.88 1.77 18.01
N ASP A 133 6.39 0.77 18.72
CA ASP A 133 7.15 -0.03 19.67
C ASP A 133 7.88 -1.20 19.02
N LEU A 134 7.57 -1.47 17.75
CA LEU A 134 8.25 -2.51 16.98
C LEU A 134 9.62 -2.02 16.52
N GLY A 135 10.61 -2.92 16.57
CA GLY A 135 11.94 -2.60 16.09
C GLY A 135 11.98 -2.41 14.56
N CYS A 136 13.08 -1.83 14.08
CA CYS A 136 13.31 -1.53 12.66
C CYS A 136 13.02 -2.70 11.71
N TYR A 137 13.44 -3.91 12.09
CA TYR A 137 13.24 -5.10 11.26
C TYR A 137 11.76 -5.41 11.05
N GLU A 138 10.98 -5.31 12.12
CA GLU A 138 9.55 -5.56 12.05
C GLU A 138 8.86 -4.52 11.16
N TYR A 139 9.24 -3.25 11.29
CA TYR A 139 8.73 -2.18 10.44
C TYR A 139 9.00 -2.44 8.96
N PHE A 140 10.23 -2.85 8.60
CA PHE A 140 10.56 -3.19 7.23
C PHE A 140 9.82 -4.44 6.72
N LYS A 141 9.62 -5.45 7.57
CA LYS A 141 8.82 -6.63 7.22
C LYS A 141 7.35 -6.28 6.97
N ILE A 142 6.78 -5.40 7.80
CA ILE A 142 5.42 -4.89 7.62
C ILE A 142 5.34 -4.14 6.28
N PHE A 143 6.26 -3.21 6.04
CA PHE A 143 6.30 -2.44 4.81
C PHE A 143 6.45 -3.34 3.57
N TRP A 144 7.35 -4.31 3.62
CA TRP A 144 7.55 -5.30 2.56
C TRP A 144 6.30 -6.16 2.34
N THR A 145 5.63 -6.59 3.42
CA THR A 145 4.41 -7.39 3.32
C THR A 145 3.31 -6.62 2.59
N ILE A 146 3.19 -5.33 2.86
CA ILE A 146 2.21 -4.47 2.20
C ILE A 146 2.63 -4.17 0.77
N LYS A 147 3.86 -3.73 0.55
CA LYS A 147 4.35 -3.28 -0.76
C LYS A 147 4.50 -4.40 -1.77
N GLY A 148 5.06 -5.56 -1.39
CA GLY A 148 5.26 -6.70 -2.29
C GLY A 148 3.98 -7.29 -2.87
N SER A 149 2.82 -6.85 -2.36
CA SER A 149 1.50 -7.33 -2.80
C SER A 149 0.81 -6.40 -3.79
N PHE A 150 1.41 -5.24 -4.08
CA PHE A 150 0.89 -4.27 -5.02
C PHE A 150 1.63 -4.35 -6.35
N THR A 151 1.02 -5.02 -7.31
CA THR A 151 1.50 -5.04 -8.70
C THR A 151 1.00 -3.86 -9.52
N ALA A 152 0.00 -3.13 -9.07
CA ALA A 152 -0.54 -1.93 -9.73
C ALA A 152 -1.51 -1.16 -8.83
N SER A 153 -1.52 0.16 -9.00
CA SER A 153 -2.63 1.10 -8.80
C SER A 153 -2.82 1.79 -7.44
N ASP A 154 -3.80 2.67 -7.41
CA ASP A 154 -4.16 3.67 -6.40
C ASP A 154 -4.29 3.16 -4.95
N THR A 155 -4.61 1.87 -4.76
CA THR A 155 -4.70 1.23 -3.43
C THR A 155 -3.34 1.03 -2.76
N ALA A 156 -2.29 0.88 -3.56
CA ALA A 156 -0.92 0.79 -3.05
C ALA A 156 -0.52 2.09 -2.34
N TRP A 157 -0.87 3.23 -2.94
CA TRP A 157 -0.54 4.53 -2.40
C TRP A 157 -1.22 4.81 -1.05
N GLU A 158 -2.53 4.53 -0.93
CA GLU A 158 -3.25 4.73 0.34
C GLU A 158 -2.60 3.96 1.50
N SER A 159 -2.13 2.74 1.23
CA SER A 159 -1.48 1.90 2.25
C SER A 159 -0.08 2.39 2.58
N ILE A 160 0.70 2.79 1.57
CA ILE A 160 2.06 3.31 1.75
C ILE A 160 2.02 4.67 2.42
N LYS A 161 1.06 5.54 2.03
CA LYS A 161 0.81 6.83 2.69
C LYS A 161 0.46 6.65 4.17
N GLY A 162 -0.38 5.66 4.49
CA GLY A 162 -0.69 5.31 5.87
C GLY A 162 0.55 4.97 6.67
N LEU A 163 1.42 4.10 6.15
CA LEU A 163 2.68 3.71 6.79
C LEU A 163 3.68 4.88 6.89
N TRP A 164 3.76 5.73 5.89
CA TRP A 164 4.61 6.92 5.91
C TRP A 164 4.17 7.92 6.98
N ASN A 165 2.86 8.17 7.09
CA ASN A 165 2.30 9.03 8.11
C ASN A 165 2.51 8.46 9.53
N ILE A 166 2.43 7.14 9.68
CA ILE A 166 2.77 6.44 10.91
C ILE A 166 4.25 6.63 11.23
N GLY A 167 5.14 6.47 10.26
CA GLY A 167 6.56 6.67 10.41
C GLY A 167 6.90 8.06 10.96
N ARG A 168 6.23 9.11 10.48
CA ARG A 168 6.36 10.47 11.03
C ARG A 168 5.84 10.57 12.46
N LYS A 169 4.68 10.01 12.77
CA LYS A 169 4.08 10.05 14.12
C LYS A 169 4.91 9.28 15.15
N CYS A 170 5.53 8.19 14.75
CA CYS A 170 6.40 7.40 15.62
C CYS A 170 7.79 8.02 15.82
N GLY A 171 8.10 9.15 15.20
CA GLY A 171 9.48 9.66 15.15
C GLY A 171 10.43 8.72 14.41
N VAL A 172 9.87 7.74 13.68
CA VAL A 172 10.61 6.71 12.95
C VAL A 172 11.50 7.33 11.87
N VAL A 173 11.16 8.53 11.37
CA VAL A 173 12.03 9.24 10.43
C VAL A 173 13.41 9.48 11.03
N SER A 174 13.51 9.81 12.32
CA SER A 174 14.79 9.89 13.03
C SER A 174 15.35 8.50 13.43
N GLN A 175 14.46 7.52 13.68
CA GLN A 175 14.88 6.15 13.99
C GLN A 175 15.13 5.32 12.74
N VAL A 176 14.42 5.57 11.61
CA VAL A 176 14.73 4.97 10.31
C VAL A 176 16.14 5.38 9.88
N GLY A 177 16.54 6.63 10.11
CA GLY A 177 17.94 7.03 9.90
C GLY A 177 18.91 6.17 10.69
N LYS A 178 18.63 5.91 11.99
CA LYS A 178 19.46 5.00 12.81
C LYS A 178 19.40 3.56 12.30
N CYS A 179 18.21 3.10 11.89
CA CYS A 179 18.04 1.78 11.28
C CYS A 179 18.81 1.67 9.96
N PHE A 180 18.73 2.69 9.11
CA PHE A 180 19.45 2.72 7.85
C PHE A 180 20.97 2.71 8.07
N LYS A 181 21.52 3.51 9.00
CA LYS A 181 22.95 3.49 9.34
C LYS A 181 23.43 2.08 9.67
N TRP A 182 22.65 1.35 10.44
CA TRP A 182 23.01 -0.02 10.81
C TRP A 182 22.91 -0.98 9.61
N LEU A 183 21.87 -0.89 8.80
CA LEU A 183 21.66 -1.72 7.62
C LEU A 183 22.68 -1.41 6.51
N VAL A 184 23.04 -0.15 6.32
CA VAL A 184 24.08 0.27 5.36
C VAL A 184 25.44 -0.28 5.76
N LYS A 185 25.81 -0.21 7.05
CA LYS A 185 27.04 -0.85 7.57
C LYS A 185 27.04 -2.36 7.33
N GLY A 186 25.90 -3.03 7.47
CA GLY A 186 25.71 -4.46 7.21
C GLY A 186 25.65 -4.84 5.73
N ARG A 187 25.78 -3.90 4.79
CA ARG A 187 25.62 -4.12 3.33
C ARG A 187 24.25 -4.64 2.89
N ALA A 188 23.27 -4.62 3.78
CA ALA A 188 21.91 -5.06 3.50
C ALA A 188 21.08 -4.00 2.75
N VAL A 189 21.60 -2.79 2.63
CA VAL A 189 20.93 -1.65 1.98
C VAL A 189 21.90 -0.93 1.04
N LYS A 190 21.38 -0.52 -0.11
CA LYS A 190 21.98 0.47 -1.00
C LYS A 190 21.02 1.63 -1.19
N VAL A 191 21.56 2.83 -1.09
CA VAL A 191 20.81 4.08 -1.32
C VAL A 191 21.30 4.73 -2.58
N THR A 192 20.38 5.21 -3.41
CA THR A 192 20.69 5.93 -4.64
C THR A 192 19.86 7.20 -4.69
N LYS A 193 20.44 8.27 -5.24
CA LYS A 193 19.74 9.52 -5.52
C LYS A 193 19.67 9.73 -7.03
N LEU A 194 18.49 10.09 -7.48
CA LEU A 194 18.20 10.33 -8.88
C LEU A 194 17.69 11.74 -9.08
N ARG A 195 18.15 12.38 -10.14
CA ARG A 195 17.53 13.58 -10.67
C ARG A 195 16.62 13.21 -11.84
N ILE A 196 15.34 13.55 -11.71
CA ILE A 196 14.29 13.24 -12.69
C ILE A 196 13.87 14.53 -13.40
N GLU A 197 13.80 14.49 -14.72
CA GLU A 197 13.24 15.54 -15.57
C GLU A 197 11.88 15.09 -16.12
N LYS A 198 10.87 15.97 -16.04
CA LYS A 198 9.62 15.81 -16.76
C LYS A 198 9.81 16.34 -18.18
N LYS A 199 9.62 15.50 -19.19
CA LYS A 199 9.55 15.95 -20.57
C LYS A 199 8.13 16.47 -20.83
N ASP A 200 8.01 17.76 -21.06
CA ASP A 200 6.74 18.36 -21.43
C ASP A 200 6.22 17.72 -22.72
N GLN A 201 5.06 17.09 -22.66
CA GLN A 201 4.26 16.84 -23.85
C GLN A 201 3.63 18.19 -24.25
N LEU A 202 4.08 18.75 -25.35
CA LEU A 202 3.47 19.92 -25.98
C LEU A 202 1.93 19.75 -26.03
N GLY A 203 1.21 20.55 -25.26
CA GLY A 203 -0.15 20.91 -25.58
C GLY A 203 -1.31 20.29 -24.82
N ARG A 204 -1.19 19.76 -23.59
CA ARG A 204 -2.38 19.42 -22.77
C ARG A 204 -2.32 20.06 -21.38
N ARG A 205 -2.83 21.30 -21.29
CA ARG A 205 -3.26 21.89 -20.01
C ARG A 205 -4.49 21.11 -19.53
N THR A 206 -4.33 20.22 -18.57
CA THR A 206 -5.45 19.69 -17.81
C THR A 206 -5.74 20.65 -16.67
N ASN A 207 -6.63 21.62 -16.91
CA ASN A 207 -7.23 22.43 -15.86
C ASN A 207 -8.32 21.58 -15.18
N GLY A 208 -7.97 20.82 -14.15
CA GLY A 208 -8.92 20.19 -13.24
C GLY A 208 -8.66 20.69 -11.82
N PRO A 209 -9.70 20.92 -10.99
CA PRO A 209 -9.50 21.36 -9.61
C PRO A 209 -8.94 20.21 -8.79
N VAL A 210 -7.64 20.24 -8.47
CA VAL A 210 -6.99 19.30 -7.57
C VAL A 210 -6.92 19.92 -6.19
N SER A 211 -7.87 19.59 -5.33
CA SER A 211 -7.84 19.92 -3.90
C SER A 211 -7.07 18.87 -3.08
N ARG A 212 -5.86 18.54 -3.49
CA ARG A 212 -4.90 17.77 -2.68
C ARG A 212 -3.74 18.68 -2.29
N SER A 213 -3.20 18.52 -1.07
CA SER A 213 -2.00 19.26 -0.70
C SER A 213 -0.88 18.96 -1.69
N GLU A 214 -0.09 19.95 -2.06
CA GLU A 214 1.02 19.79 -3.02
C GLU A 214 2.01 18.70 -2.57
N ASP A 215 2.26 18.60 -1.26
CA ASP A 215 3.11 17.55 -0.67
C ASP A 215 2.59 16.13 -0.92
N ASP A 216 1.28 15.91 -0.83
CA ASP A 216 0.68 14.60 -1.09
C ASP A 216 0.84 14.21 -2.57
N THR A 217 0.70 15.17 -3.47
CA THR A 217 0.84 14.96 -4.91
C THR A 217 2.29 14.64 -5.28
N HIS A 218 3.26 15.33 -4.67
CA HIS A 218 4.68 15.09 -4.89
C HIS A 218 5.13 13.71 -4.37
N ASN A 219 4.77 13.35 -3.15
CA ASN A 219 5.08 12.04 -2.57
C ASN A 219 4.48 10.89 -3.38
N GLN A 220 3.25 11.07 -3.91
CA GLN A 220 2.60 10.11 -4.79
C GLN A 220 3.39 9.93 -6.10
N LEU A 221 3.85 11.02 -6.70
CA LEU A 221 4.67 11.00 -7.90
C LEU A 221 5.98 10.26 -7.66
N VAL A 222 6.70 10.58 -6.58
CA VAL A 222 7.97 9.93 -6.21
C VAL A 222 7.80 8.43 -6.03
N HIS A 223 6.73 8.00 -5.38
CA HIS A 223 6.42 6.57 -5.22
C HIS A 223 6.11 5.90 -6.57
N ALA A 224 5.31 6.55 -7.42
CA ALA A 224 4.98 6.04 -8.75
C ALA A 224 6.23 5.92 -9.63
N VAL A 225 7.16 6.87 -9.56
CA VAL A 225 8.46 6.81 -10.24
C VAL A 225 9.28 5.61 -9.75
N GLY A 226 9.44 5.43 -8.43
CA GLY A 226 10.16 4.27 -7.88
C GLY A 226 9.56 2.93 -8.31
N SER A 227 8.24 2.84 -8.41
CA SER A 227 7.55 1.65 -8.90
C SER A 227 7.75 1.41 -10.39
N ALA A 228 7.74 2.48 -11.19
CA ALA A 228 8.01 2.40 -12.63
C ALA A 228 9.46 1.96 -12.91
N ILE A 229 10.44 2.48 -12.16
CA ILE A 229 11.84 2.06 -12.21
C ILE A 229 11.97 0.58 -11.87
N ALA A 230 11.38 0.14 -10.76
CA ALA A 230 11.43 -1.25 -10.33
C ALA A 230 10.87 -2.21 -11.39
N LYS A 231 9.75 -1.83 -12.01
CA LYS A 231 9.14 -2.60 -13.10
C LYS A 231 10.04 -2.64 -14.34
N ALA A 232 10.57 -1.48 -14.76
CA ALA A 232 11.45 -1.40 -15.93
C ALA A 232 12.80 -2.14 -15.73
N SER A 233 13.26 -2.22 -14.49
CA SER A 233 14.50 -2.91 -14.10
C SER A 233 14.26 -4.38 -13.68
N ASN A 234 13.05 -4.90 -13.77
CA ASN A 234 12.65 -6.26 -13.35
C ASN A 234 13.08 -6.59 -11.90
N TRP A 235 12.96 -5.64 -10.97
CA TRP A 235 13.29 -5.90 -9.58
C TRP A 235 12.31 -6.88 -8.95
N ASN A 236 12.86 -7.96 -8.37
CA ASN A 236 12.06 -9.00 -7.73
C ASN A 236 11.59 -8.56 -6.33
N SER A 237 10.29 -8.32 -6.18
CA SER A 237 9.70 -7.90 -4.91
C SER A 237 9.71 -8.97 -3.82
N ASP A 238 9.93 -10.25 -4.16
CA ASP A 238 10.03 -11.33 -3.19
C ASP A 238 11.42 -11.42 -2.54
N GLU A 239 12.42 -10.87 -3.20
CA GLU A 239 13.82 -10.91 -2.74
C GLU A 239 14.33 -9.55 -2.27
N MET A 240 13.79 -8.46 -2.83
CA MET A 240 14.26 -7.11 -2.61
C MET A 240 13.11 -6.15 -2.32
N LEU A 241 13.26 -5.32 -1.30
CA LEU A 241 12.39 -4.19 -1.04
C LEU A 241 13.05 -2.91 -1.57
N TRP A 242 12.25 -2.03 -2.19
CA TRP A 242 12.68 -0.68 -2.53
C TRP A 242 11.72 0.35 -1.93
N ILE A 243 12.29 1.44 -1.46
CA ILE A 243 11.56 2.57 -0.88
C ILE A 243 12.00 3.82 -1.59
N SER A 244 11.06 4.56 -2.18
CA SER A 244 11.32 5.84 -2.81
C SER A 244 10.72 6.97 -1.98
N TYR A 245 11.49 8.04 -1.78
CA TYR A 245 11.08 9.22 -1.03
C TYR A 245 11.72 10.47 -1.63
N PRO A 246 11.10 11.66 -1.45
CA PRO A 246 11.66 12.91 -1.97
C PRO A 246 12.95 13.26 -1.24
N ASP A 247 13.88 13.88 -1.97
CA ASP A 247 15.02 14.53 -1.34
C ASP A 247 14.59 15.88 -0.75
N ASN A 248 14.42 15.92 0.56
CA ASN A 248 13.99 17.11 1.28
C ASN A 248 15.07 18.21 1.40
N ALA A 249 16.32 17.89 1.04
CA ALA A 249 17.44 18.84 1.14
C ALA A 249 17.37 19.98 0.12
N LYS A 250 16.58 19.82 -0.92
CA LYS A 250 16.35 20.86 -1.93
C LYS A 250 14.91 20.83 -2.39
N HIS A 251 14.09 21.72 -1.86
CA HIS A 251 12.90 22.17 -2.59
C HIS A 251 13.40 22.85 -3.85
N SER A 252 13.67 22.08 -4.89
CA SER A 252 13.90 22.68 -6.20
C SER A 252 12.56 23.23 -6.68
N ASN A 253 12.42 24.56 -6.70
CA ASN A 253 11.32 25.28 -7.32
C ASN A 253 11.25 25.07 -8.86
N GLU A 254 11.96 24.09 -9.37
CA GLU A 254 11.96 23.72 -10.76
C GLU A 254 10.74 22.85 -11.06
N ARG A 255 9.73 23.43 -11.67
CA ARG A 255 8.51 22.75 -12.13
C ARG A 255 8.77 21.51 -13.00
N THR A 256 9.96 21.43 -13.59
CA THR A 256 10.36 20.40 -14.56
C THR A 256 11.26 19.32 -13.97
N ASN A 257 12.06 19.62 -12.93
CA ASN A 257 13.04 18.69 -12.35
C ASN A 257 12.76 18.47 -10.87
N PHE A 258 12.98 17.24 -10.39
CA PHE A 258 12.90 16.90 -8.98
C PHE A 258 13.87 15.76 -8.63
N ASP A 259 14.33 15.76 -7.39
CA ASP A 259 15.23 14.74 -6.88
C ASP A 259 14.48 13.71 -6.05
N ILE A 260 14.80 12.43 -6.24
CA ILE A 260 14.27 11.33 -5.45
C ILE A 260 15.39 10.47 -4.90
N ILE A 261 15.16 9.90 -3.74
CA ILE A 261 16.04 8.91 -3.14
C ILE A 261 15.35 7.55 -3.22
N ILE A 262 16.09 6.52 -3.62
CA ILE A 262 15.63 5.13 -3.62
C ILE A 262 16.57 4.31 -2.75
N ALA A 263 16.00 3.70 -1.70
CA ALA A 263 16.69 2.71 -0.88
C ALA A 263 16.30 1.32 -1.35
N LEU A 264 17.30 0.49 -1.63
CA LEU A 264 17.17 -0.93 -1.98
C LEU A 264 17.60 -1.77 -0.78
N ILE A 265 16.80 -2.76 -0.41
CA ILE A 265 17.01 -3.56 0.79
C ILE A 265 16.97 -5.03 0.40
N ASP A 266 18.04 -5.77 0.74
CA ASP A 266 18.09 -7.22 0.61
C ASP A 266 17.22 -7.88 1.69
N MET A 267 16.13 -8.53 1.30
CA MET A 267 15.18 -9.12 2.23
C MET A 267 15.74 -10.37 2.93
N LYS A 268 16.70 -11.08 2.31
CA LYS A 268 17.40 -12.18 2.99
C LYS A 268 18.26 -11.69 4.14
N ALA A 269 18.93 -10.57 3.97
CA ALA A 269 19.71 -9.97 5.05
C ALA A 269 18.84 -9.56 6.26
N LEU A 270 17.53 -9.38 6.04
CA LEU A 270 16.53 -9.17 7.11
C LEU A 270 15.95 -10.49 7.67
N GLY A 271 16.44 -11.65 7.23
CA GLY A 271 15.94 -12.96 7.68
C GLY A 271 14.50 -13.26 7.22
N THR A 272 14.01 -12.63 6.16
CA THR A 272 12.61 -12.73 5.74
C THR A 272 12.37 -13.71 4.61
N VAL A 273 13.41 -14.09 3.88
CA VAL A 273 13.33 -15.04 2.76
C VAL A 273 14.43 -16.08 2.87
N THR A 274 14.16 -17.27 2.35
CA THR A 274 15.13 -18.38 2.29
C THR A 274 15.94 -18.38 0.98
N SER A 275 15.54 -17.54 0.02
CA SER A 275 16.18 -17.38 -1.28
C SER A 275 17.61 -16.83 -1.17
N HIS A 276 18.28 -16.70 -2.31
CA HIS A 276 19.64 -16.17 -2.35
C HIS A 276 19.67 -14.69 -1.98
N SER A 277 20.77 -14.24 -1.40
CA SER A 277 21.01 -12.83 -1.15
C SER A 277 21.16 -12.06 -2.46
N VAL A 278 20.51 -10.91 -2.55
CA VAL A 278 20.57 -10.03 -3.73
C VAL A 278 21.86 -9.22 -3.69
N ASN A 279 22.62 -9.28 -4.78
CA ASN A 279 23.79 -8.39 -4.92
C ASN A 279 23.32 -6.98 -5.27
N LEU A 280 23.00 -6.20 -4.24
CA LEU A 280 22.49 -4.82 -4.41
C LEU A 280 23.46 -3.90 -5.16
N LYS A 281 24.78 -4.13 -5.05
CA LYS A 281 25.77 -3.37 -5.82
C LYS A 281 25.58 -3.62 -7.33
N ARG A 282 25.42 -4.87 -7.72
CA ARG A 282 25.17 -5.23 -9.12
C ARG A 282 23.82 -4.66 -9.61
N VAL A 283 22.77 -4.75 -8.79
CA VAL A 283 21.44 -4.18 -9.13
C VAL A 283 21.56 -2.68 -9.44
N VAL A 284 22.30 -1.93 -8.61
CA VAL A 284 22.52 -0.50 -8.82
C VAL A 284 23.36 -0.23 -10.07
N GLN A 285 24.39 -1.04 -10.35
CA GLN A 285 25.23 -0.93 -11.56
C GLN A 285 24.43 -1.23 -12.83
N ASP A 286 23.62 -2.29 -12.83
CA ASP A 286 22.76 -2.65 -13.96
C ASP A 286 21.73 -1.54 -14.24
N PHE A 287 21.17 -0.96 -13.17
CA PHE A 287 20.28 0.19 -13.27
C PHE A 287 20.99 1.42 -13.85
N ALA A 288 22.18 1.76 -13.34
CA ALA A 288 22.98 2.87 -13.86
C ALA A 288 23.31 2.70 -15.35
N SER A 289 23.71 1.48 -15.75
CA SER A 289 24.00 1.13 -17.15
C SER A 289 22.75 1.28 -18.03
N ALA A 290 21.57 0.88 -17.54
CA ALA A 290 20.31 1.03 -18.27
C ALA A 290 19.92 2.51 -18.45
N VAL A 291 20.16 3.36 -17.43
CA VAL A 291 19.97 4.81 -17.50
C VAL A 291 20.88 5.42 -18.58
N ALA A 292 22.18 5.12 -18.52
CA ALA A 292 23.17 5.67 -19.46
C ALA A 292 22.88 5.28 -20.92
N LYS A 293 22.40 4.07 -21.15
CA LYS A 293 22.00 3.57 -22.48
C LYS A 293 20.63 4.09 -22.94
N GLY A 294 19.95 4.92 -22.16
CA GLY A 294 18.60 5.41 -22.48
C GLY A 294 17.53 4.31 -22.55
N LYS A 295 17.79 3.14 -21.94
CA LYS A 295 16.91 1.96 -22.00
C LYS A 295 15.77 1.95 -20.95
N LEU A 296 15.59 3.03 -20.21
CA LEU A 296 14.57 3.17 -19.17
C LEU A 296 13.56 4.27 -19.54
N PRO A 297 12.61 3.99 -20.44
CA PRO A 297 11.50 4.89 -20.67
C PRO A 297 10.59 4.83 -19.44
N LEU A 298 10.52 5.91 -18.68
CA LEU A 298 9.63 6.02 -17.54
C LEU A 298 8.39 6.81 -17.97
N ILE A 299 7.24 6.17 -17.90
CA ILE A 299 5.94 6.84 -18.10
C ILE A 299 5.16 6.71 -16.80
N VAL A 300 4.86 7.85 -16.18
CA VAL A 300 4.12 7.92 -14.92
C VAL A 300 2.95 8.87 -15.10
N HIS A 301 1.74 8.39 -14.87
CA HIS A 301 0.49 9.14 -15.05
C HIS A 301 0.39 9.85 -16.42
N GLY A 302 0.89 9.20 -17.47
CA GLY A 302 0.90 9.76 -18.83
C GLY A 302 2.01 10.76 -19.12
N THR A 303 2.86 11.07 -18.14
CA THR A 303 4.02 11.96 -18.31
C THR A 303 5.28 11.14 -18.58
N ILE A 304 6.06 11.55 -19.60
CA ILE A 304 7.35 10.96 -19.89
C ILE A 304 8.38 11.57 -18.94
N LEU A 305 9.10 10.72 -18.23
CA LEU A 305 10.16 11.12 -17.30
C LEU A 305 11.51 10.60 -17.80
N GLN A 306 12.55 11.37 -17.55
CA GLN A 306 13.93 11.01 -17.87
C GLN A 306 14.80 11.09 -16.62
N VAL A 307 15.58 10.04 -16.35
CA VAL A 307 16.63 10.11 -15.33
C VAL A 307 17.82 10.88 -15.91
N LYS A 308 18.18 12.00 -15.29
CA LYS A 308 19.29 12.85 -15.72
C LYS A 308 20.61 12.52 -15.04
N SER A 309 20.54 12.13 -13.77
CA SER A 309 21.70 11.69 -13.02
C SER A 309 21.30 10.62 -12.01
N LEU A 310 22.26 9.76 -11.71
CA LEU A 310 22.16 8.72 -10.71
C LEU A 310 23.48 8.66 -9.95
N VAL A 311 23.41 8.77 -8.63
CA VAL A 311 24.56 8.61 -7.73
C VAL A 311 24.25 7.57 -6.67
N SER A 312 25.28 6.86 -6.20
CA SER A 312 25.18 5.98 -5.04
C SER A 312 25.47 6.79 -3.77
N CYS A 313 24.73 6.54 -2.73
CA CYS A 313 24.88 7.24 -1.45
C CYS A 313 25.51 6.31 -0.42
N TYR A 314 26.37 6.88 0.45
CA TYR A 314 26.95 6.19 1.59
C TYR A 314 26.12 6.33 2.87
N ASP A 315 25.10 7.19 2.82
CA ASP A 315 24.19 7.47 3.95
C ASP A 315 22.75 7.59 3.48
N GLU A 316 21.83 7.62 4.43
CA GLU A 316 20.39 7.61 4.19
C GLU A 316 19.81 8.92 3.65
N VAL A 317 20.51 10.02 3.86
CA VAL A 317 20.13 11.37 3.40
C VAL A 317 20.90 11.79 2.15
N CYS A 318 21.82 10.94 1.71
CA CYS A 318 22.62 11.13 0.51
C CYS A 318 23.47 12.41 0.49
N GLU A 319 24.07 12.73 1.65
CA GLU A 319 25.04 13.82 1.77
C GLU A 319 26.40 13.42 1.17
N ASN A 320 26.78 12.15 1.37
CA ASN A 320 28.01 11.58 0.82
C ASN A 320 27.67 10.67 -0.36
N THR A 321 28.18 11.00 -1.53
CA THR A 321 27.85 10.31 -2.78
C THR A 321 29.07 9.81 -3.53
N GLU A 322 28.86 8.73 -4.27
CA GLU A 322 29.78 8.19 -5.28
C GLU A 322 29.07 8.26 -6.65
N THR A 323 29.74 8.88 -7.61
CA THR A 323 29.22 8.87 -9.00
C THR A 323 29.37 7.45 -9.55
N LEU A 324 28.27 6.88 -10.02
CA LEU A 324 28.28 5.59 -10.67
C LEU A 324 28.80 5.78 -12.10
N GLN A 325 29.99 5.23 -12.36
CA GLN A 325 30.46 5.11 -13.75
C GLN A 325 29.56 4.11 -14.46
N ALA A 326 28.90 4.57 -15.51
CA ALA A 326 28.02 3.79 -16.36
C ALA A 326 28.82 2.98 -17.39
#